data_de1f09116cb57dc0e6d3cdb7211c459a
#
_entry.id   de1f09116cb57dc0e6d3cdb7211c459a
#
_cell.length_a   1.000
_cell.length_b   1.000
_cell.length_c   1.000
_cell.angle_alpha   90.00
_cell.angle_beta   90.00
_cell.angle_gamma   90.00
#
_symmetry.space_group_name_H-M   'P 1'
#
loop_
_entity.id
_entity.type
_entity.pdbx_description
1 polymer ?
#
loop_
_entity_poly.entity_id
_entity_poly.type
_entity_poly.pdbx_seq_one_letter_code
_entity_poly.pdbx_strand_id
1 'polypeptide(L)'
;RHTYADTVVQQSERLAAMSTHILELAQYENTEIVSGKTLYSLDEQLRRCVRQQERDWLRKGLTVEGDLDPVTYYGNEELVEHIWSNLLSNAIRFTPSGGQITVVLRQGEGEVTVSISDTGVGMDEETQRHIFDKFYRAAPYPDDRGNGLGLSIVRRVVTLCGGRVAVFSRPGNGSTFTVTLPAAGD
;
A
#
# COMPACT_ATOMS: atom_id res chain seq x y z
N ARG A 1 25.11 -1.68 -19.58
CA ARG A 1 25.62 -0.28 -19.48
C ARG A 1 24.41 0.61 -19.35
N HIS A 2 24.05 0.97 -18.10
CA HIS A 2 23.13 2.09 -17.91
C HIS A 2 23.86 3.36 -18.39
N THR A 3 23.24 4.08 -19.29
CA THR A 3 23.77 5.37 -19.76
C THR A 3 23.53 6.43 -18.67
N TYR A 4 24.32 7.49 -18.65
CA TYR A 4 24.09 8.63 -17.75
C TYR A 4 22.65 9.18 -17.89
N ALA A 5 22.10 9.11 -19.10
CA ALA A 5 20.73 9.51 -19.39
C ALA A 5 19.70 8.67 -18.62
N ASP A 6 19.87 7.34 -18.56
CA ASP A 6 18.96 6.46 -17.82
C ASP A 6 19.00 6.78 -16.31
N THR A 7 20.18 7.06 -15.78
CA THR A 7 20.35 7.45 -14.38
C THR A 7 19.66 8.79 -14.09
N VAL A 8 19.79 9.78 -14.95
CA VAL A 8 19.15 11.11 -14.79
C VAL A 8 17.63 10.98 -14.85
N VAL A 9 17.09 10.22 -15.80
CA VAL A 9 15.65 9.96 -15.90
C VAL A 9 15.14 9.28 -14.63
N GLN A 10 15.81 8.25 -14.17
CA GLN A 10 15.43 7.51 -12.95
C GLN A 10 15.43 8.41 -11.70
N GLN A 11 16.46 9.26 -11.55
CA GLN A 11 16.52 10.19 -10.41
C GLN A 11 15.44 11.27 -10.51
N SER A 12 15.12 11.74 -11.72
CA SER A 12 14.05 12.73 -11.94
C SER A 12 12.67 12.16 -11.61
N GLU A 13 12.39 10.91 -12.03
CA GLU A 13 11.15 10.21 -11.68
C GLU A 13 11.04 10.00 -10.16
N ARG A 14 12.14 9.66 -9.50
CA ARG A 14 12.20 9.51 -8.05
C ARG A 14 11.90 10.83 -7.31
N LEU A 15 12.48 11.94 -7.75
CA LEU A 15 12.22 13.26 -7.17
C LEU A 15 10.78 13.69 -7.38
N ALA A 16 10.20 13.44 -8.56
CA ALA A 16 8.81 13.73 -8.85
C ALA A 16 7.88 12.91 -7.93
N ALA A 17 8.09 11.61 -7.80
CA ALA A 17 7.32 10.76 -6.89
C ALA A 17 7.45 11.20 -5.42
N MET A 18 8.66 11.59 -4.99
CA MET A 18 8.88 12.10 -3.63
C MET A 18 8.13 13.41 -3.39
N SER A 19 8.16 14.33 -4.35
CA SER A 19 7.42 15.61 -4.28
C SER A 19 5.92 15.36 -4.16
N THR A 20 5.37 14.47 -4.97
CA THR A 20 3.94 14.09 -4.91
C THR A 20 3.57 13.53 -3.54
N HIS A 21 4.32 12.56 -3.02
CA HIS A 21 4.05 11.97 -1.71
C HIS A 21 4.18 12.97 -0.55
N ILE A 22 5.12 13.94 -0.64
CA ILE A 22 5.24 14.98 0.38
C ILE A 22 4.01 15.89 0.37
N LEU A 23 3.53 16.29 -0.83
CA LEU A 23 2.32 17.11 -0.98
C LEU A 23 1.08 16.38 -0.48
N GLU A 24 0.90 15.10 -0.83
CA GLU A 24 -0.18 14.25 -0.34
C GLU A 24 -0.13 14.15 1.19
N LEU A 25 1.02 13.84 1.76
CA LEU A 25 1.17 13.73 3.21
C LEU A 25 0.85 15.07 3.90
N ALA A 26 1.36 16.19 3.39
CA ALA A 26 1.07 17.51 3.93
C ALA A 26 -0.42 17.86 3.86
N GLN A 27 -1.09 17.50 2.77
CA GLN A 27 -2.54 17.67 2.61
C GLN A 27 -3.30 16.81 3.63
N TYR A 28 -2.94 15.53 3.78
CA TYR A 28 -3.61 14.62 4.71
C TYR A 28 -3.34 14.97 6.17
N GLU A 29 -2.16 15.49 6.51
CA GLU A 29 -1.85 15.95 7.87
C GLU A 29 -2.74 17.11 8.33
N ASN A 30 -3.07 18.01 7.42
CA ASN A 30 -3.93 19.15 7.67
C ASN A 30 -5.44 18.83 7.50
N THR A 31 -5.79 17.62 7.07
CA THR A 31 -7.18 17.18 6.90
C THR A 31 -7.69 16.60 8.23
N GLU A 32 -8.74 17.18 8.78
CA GLU A 32 -9.43 16.64 9.97
C GLU A 32 -10.70 15.88 9.61
N ILE A 33 -11.36 16.27 8.52
CA ILE A 33 -12.63 15.69 8.07
C ILE A 33 -12.49 15.22 6.63
N VAL A 34 -12.82 13.95 6.39
CA VAL A 34 -12.89 13.38 5.06
C VAL A 34 -14.18 13.82 4.37
N SER A 35 -14.06 14.62 3.32
CA SER A 35 -15.15 15.04 2.44
C SER A 35 -15.24 14.15 1.19
N GLY A 36 -16.28 14.36 0.37
CA GLY A 36 -16.42 13.65 -0.92
C GLY A 36 -16.68 12.15 -0.77
N LYS A 37 -17.35 11.75 0.32
CA LYS A 37 -17.72 10.35 0.53
C LYS A 37 -18.87 9.94 -0.38
N THR A 38 -18.72 8.80 -1.03
CA THR A 38 -19.74 8.19 -1.89
C THR A 38 -19.80 6.69 -1.64
N LEU A 39 -20.87 6.03 -2.10
CA LEU A 39 -20.96 4.57 -2.13
C LEU A 39 -20.21 4.07 -3.38
N TYR A 40 -19.32 3.11 -3.22
CA TYR A 40 -18.60 2.46 -4.31
C TYR A 40 -18.27 1.00 -3.99
N SER A 41 -17.91 0.23 -5.02
CA SER A 41 -17.51 -1.17 -4.89
C SER A 41 -16.05 -1.27 -4.48
N LEU A 42 -15.79 -1.68 -3.24
CA LEU A 42 -14.43 -1.79 -2.70
C LEU A 42 -13.64 -2.93 -3.34
N ASP A 43 -14.31 -4.05 -3.66
CA ASP A 43 -13.70 -5.17 -4.37
C ASP A 43 -13.27 -4.78 -5.80
N GLU A 44 -14.07 -4.00 -6.52
CA GLU A 44 -13.69 -3.47 -7.83
C GLU A 44 -12.55 -2.45 -7.75
N GLN A 45 -12.53 -1.61 -6.70
CA GLN A 45 -11.39 -0.73 -6.44
C GLN A 45 -10.09 -1.52 -6.26
N LEU A 46 -10.10 -2.57 -5.43
CA LEU A 46 -8.94 -3.43 -5.22
C LEU A 46 -8.49 -4.11 -6.52
N ARG A 47 -9.43 -4.66 -7.32
CA ARG A 47 -9.10 -5.24 -8.63
C ARG A 47 -8.48 -4.21 -9.57
N ARG A 48 -8.98 -2.98 -9.56
CA ARG A 48 -8.42 -1.87 -10.36
C ARG A 48 -7.00 -1.54 -9.91
N CYS A 49 -6.72 -1.43 -8.61
CA CYS A 49 -5.38 -1.17 -8.08
C CYS A 49 -4.38 -2.27 -8.46
N VAL A 50 -4.79 -3.54 -8.43
CA VAL A 50 -3.94 -4.66 -8.88
C VAL A 50 -3.63 -4.54 -10.38
N ARG A 51 -4.63 -4.25 -11.21
CA ARG A 51 -4.44 -4.08 -12.68
C ARG A 51 -3.54 -2.88 -13.00
N GLN A 52 -3.66 -1.78 -12.30
CA GLN A 52 -2.81 -0.59 -12.51
C GLN A 52 -1.31 -0.89 -12.33
N GLN A 53 -0.97 -1.87 -11.50
CA GLN A 53 0.42 -2.26 -11.24
C GLN A 53 0.85 -3.55 -12.00
N GLU A 54 0.04 -4.00 -12.97
CA GLU A 54 0.23 -5.26 -13.69
C GLU A 54 1.60 -5.35 -14.37
N ARG A 55 2.06 -4.29 -14.99
CA ARG A 55 3.38 -4.22 -15.64
C ARG A 55 4.51 -4.55 -14.66
N ASP A 56 4.40 -4.08 -13.41
CA ASP A 56 5.48 -4.22 -12.42
C ASP A 56 5.52 -5.62 -11.83
N TRP A 57 4.37 -6.20 -11.47
CA TRP A 57 4.35 -7.55 -10.93
C TRP A 57 4.59 -8.61 -12.01
N LEU A 58 4.13 -8.43 -13.27
CA LEU A 58 4.46 -9.30 -14.38
C LEU A 58 5.96 -9.29 -14.72
N ARG A 59 6.60 -8.11 -14.72
CA ARG A 59 8.03 -7.99 -14.96
C ARG A 59 8.87 -8.79 -13.96
N LYS A 60 8.39 -8.95 -12.73
CA LYS A 60 9.03 -9.77 -11.69
C LYS A 60 8.56 -11.23 -11.72
N GLY A 61 7.63 -11.59 -12.58
CA GLY A 61 7.04 -12.93 -12.63
C GLY A 61 6.29 -13.30 -11.35
N LEU A 62 5.69 -12.31 -10.68
CA LEU A 62 4.91 -12.57 -9.47
C LEU A 62 3.53 -13.16 -9.82
N THR A 63 3.02 -14.00 -8.94
CA THR A 63 1.62 -14.42 -8.96
C THR A 63 0.82 -13.51 -8.04
N VAL A 64 -0.29 -12.95 -8.53
CA VAL A 64 -1.20 -12.13 -7.72
C VAL A 64 -2.56 -12.81 -7.68
N GLU A 65 -3.03 -13.16 -6.47
CA GLU A 65 -4.31 -13.82 -6.23
C GLU A 65 -5.22 -12.92 -5.42
N GLY A 66 -6.52 -12.96 -5.71
CA GLY A 66 -7.54 -12.20 -5.00
C GLY A 66 -8.68 -13.09 -4.52
N ASP A 67 -9.02 -12.98 -3.24
CA ASP A 67 -10.22 -13.57 -2.62
C ASP A 67 -11.02 -12.42 -1.99
N LEU A 68 -11.94 -11.87 -2.78
CA LEU A 68 -12.60 -10.59 -2.50
C LEU A 68 -14.11 -10.78 -2.40
N ASP A 69 -14.65 -10.60 -1.20
CA ASP A 69 -16.09 -10.49 -1.02
C ASP A 69 -16.65 -9.27 -1.79
N PRO A 70 -17.85 -9.33 -2.34
CA PRO A 70 -18.51 -8.15 -2.92
C PRO A 70 -18.90 -7.19 -1.79
N VAL A 71 -18.25 -6.03 -1.71
CA VAL A 71 -18.45 -5.04 -0.65
C VAL A 71 -18.74 -3.67 -1.23
N THR A 72 -19.89 -3.10 -0.87
CA THR A 72 -20.19 -1.68 -1.07
C THR A 72 -19.70 -0.90 0.14
N TYR A 73 -18.80 0.07 -0.08
CA TYR A 73 -18.20 0.88 0.96
C TYR A 73 -18.60 2.35 0.81
N TYR A 74 -18.90 3.02 1.92
CA TYR A 74 -19.17 4.46 1.95
C TYR A 74 -17.93 5.21 2.42
N GLY A 75 -17.25 5.89 1.51
CA GLY A 75 -16.02 6.59 1.80
C GLY A 75 -15.58 7.50 0.66
N ASN A 76 -14.46 8.17 0.86
CA ASN A 76 -13.80 8.88 -0.23
C ASN A 76 -12.97 7.87 -1.02
N GLU A 77 -13.44 7.52 -2.23
CA GLU A 77 -12.84 6.48 -3.06
C GLU A 77 -11.38 6.78 -3.42
N GLU A 78 -11.08 8.01 -3.80
CA GLU A 78 -9.74 8.44 -4.17
C GLU A 78 -8.77 8.35 -2.97
N LEU A 79 -9.21 8.81 -1.80
CA LEU A 79 -8.41 8.76 -0.58
C LEU A 79 -8.09 7.31 -0.17
N VAL A 80 -9.08 6.43 -0.21
CA VAL A 80 -8.93 5.02 0.16
C VAL A 80 -8.05 4.26 -0.85
N GLU A 81 -8.07 4.64 -2.14
CA GLU A 81 -7.21 4.06 -3.18
C GLU A 81 -5.73 4.22 -2.86
N HIS A 82 -5.32 5.31 -2.21
CA HIS A 82 -3.92 5.50 -1.78
C HIS A 82 -3.44 4.43 -0.80
N ILE A 83 -4.34 3.87 0.03
CA ILE A 83 -3.99 2.75 0.93
C ILE A 83 -3.54 1.55 0.10
N TRP A 84 -4.38 1.14 -0.84
CA TRP A 84 -4.16 -0.07 -1.61
C TRP A 84 -2.97 0.05 -2.56
N SER A 85 -2.85 1.18 -3.23
CA SER A 85 -1.73 1.47 -4.14
C SER A 85 -0.39 1.40 -3.43
N ASN A 86 -0.27 1.98 -2.24
CA ASN A 86 0.97 1.95 -1.45
C ASN A 86 1.28 0.55 -0.91
N LEU A 87 0.29 -0.18 -0.39
CA LEU A 87 0.50 -1.53 0.13
C LEU A 87 0.87 -2.51 -0.98
N LEU A 88 0.19 -2.47 -2.14
CA LEU A 88 0.50 -3.30 -3.30
C LEU A 88 1.88 -2.98 -3.87
N SER A 89 2.22 -1.70 -4.00
CA SER A 89 3.55 -1.29 -4.46
C SER A 89 4.66 -1.82 -3.55
N ASN A 90 4.46 -1.79 -2.23
CA ASN A 90 5.40 -2.37 -1.28
C ASN A 90 5.48 -3.90 -1.42
N ALA A 91 4.35 -4.60 -1.52
CA ALA A 91 4.32 -6.04 -1.73
C ALA A 91 5.08 -6.44 -3.00
N ILE A 92 4.82 -5.78 -4.13
CA ILE A 92 5.52 -6.02 -5.39
C ILE A 92 7.03 -5.74 -5.25
N ARG A 93 7.38 -4.66 -4.57
CA ARG A 93 8.76 -4.24 -4.39
C ARG A 93 9.57 -5.26 -3.60
N PHE A 94 9.06 -5.70 -2.46
CA PHE A 94 9.79 -6.54 -1.50
C PHE A 94 9.64 -8.04 -1.73
N THR A 95 8.79 -8.46 -2.66
CA THR A 95 8.68 -9.86 -3.07
C THR A 95 9.74 -10.17 -4.14
N PRO A 96 10.59 -11.18 -3.96
CA PRO A 96 11.51 -11.64 -4.99
C PRO A 96 10.79 -12.14 -6.23
N SER A 97 11.50 -12.20 -7.37
CA SER A 97 10.98 -12.75 -8.63
C SER A 97 10.43 -14.17 -8.41
N GLY A 98 9.27 -14.45 -9.00
CA GLY A 98 8.56 -15.72 -8.87
C GLY A 98 7.77 -15.91 -7.57
N GLY A 99 7.73 -14.89 -6.70
CA GLY A 99 6.94 -14.92 -5.47
C GLY A 99 5.44 -14.68 -5.70
N GLN A 100 4.70 -14.60 -4.61
CA GLN A 100 3.24 -14.49 -4.61
C GLN A 100 2.76 -13.32 -3.75
N ILE A 101 1.69 -12.68 -4.20
CA ILE A 101 0.93 -11.69 -3.45
C ILE A 101 -0.52 -12.15 -3.39
N THR A 102 -1.12 -12.10 -2.20
CA THR A 102 -2.53 -12.45 -1.99
C THR A 102 -3.28 -11.27 -1.42
N VAL A 103 -4.41 -10.92 -2.03
CA VAL A 103 -5.31 -9.84 -1.57
C VAL A 103 -6.62 -10.46 -1.11
N VAL A 104 -6.99 -10.22 0.13
CA VAL A 104 -8.22 -10.75 0.73
C VAL A 104 -9.09 -9.59 1.22
N LEU A 105 -10.36 -9.57 0.83
CA LEU A 105 -11.37 -8.63 1.34
C LEU A 105 -12.46 -9.42 2.05
N ARG A 106 -12.80 -9.01 3.26
CA ARG A 106 -13.89 -9.59 4.05
C ARG A 106 -14.78 -8.51 4.63
N GLN A 107 -16.08 -8.75 4.59
CA GLN A 107 -17.05 -7.92 5.29
C GLN A 107 -17.40 -8.59 6.63
N GLY A 108 -17.24 -7.84 7.73
CA GLY A 108 -17.64 -8.23 9.08
C GLY A 108 -18.81 -7.41 9.59
N GLU A 109 -19.19 -7.63 10.85
CA GLU A 109 -20.20 -6.81 11.53
C GLU A 109 -19.60 -5.44 11.86
N GLY A 110 -20.09 -4.39 11.17
CA GLY A 110 -19.67 -3.01 11.38
C GLY A 110 -18.26 -2.64 10.90
N GLU A 111 -17.55 -3.54 10.24
CA GLU A 111 -16.23 -3.26 9.68
C GLU A 111 -15.94 -4.07 8.40
N VAL A 112 -15.03 -3.54 7.60
CA VAL A 112 -14.47 -4.26 6.46
C VAL A 112 -12.97 -4.44 6.67
N THR A 113 -12.45 -5.60 6.29
CA THR A 113 -11.03 -5.93 6.46
C THR A 113 -10.42 -6.29 5.13
N VAL A 114 -9.30 -5.63 4.80
CA VAL A 114 -8.46 -5.96 3.65
C VAL A 114 -7.10 -6.43 4.14
N SER A 115 -6.67 -7.60 3.71
CA SER A 115 -5.32 -8.12 3.97
C SER A 115 -4.56 -8.25 2.66
N ILE A 116 -3.34 -7.72 2.63
CA ILE A 116 -2.38 -7.87 1.53
C ILE A 116 -1.17 -8.61 2.08
N SER A 117 -0.99 -9.84 1.60
CA SER A 117 0.09 -10.73 2.03
C SER A 117 1.07 -10.94 0.88
N ASP A 118 2.35 -10.98 1.19
CA ASP A 118 3.42 -11.25 0.24
C ASP A 118 4.35 -12.36 0.75
N THR A 119 5.01 -13.05 -0.17
CA THR A 119 6.07 -14.03 0.13
C THR A 119 7.46 -13.41 0.03
N GLY A 120 7.57 -12.16 0.47
CA GLY A 120 8.78 -11.35 0.36
C GLY A 120 9.82 -11.64 1.43
N VAL A 121 10.76 -10.74 1.53
CA VAL A 121 11.91 -10.84 2.47
C VAL A 121 11.50 -10.78 3.93
N GLY A 122 10.32 -10.27 4.23
CA GLY A 122 9.84 -10.06 5.59
C GLY A 122 10.64 -8.99 6.36
N MET A 123 10.27 -8.84 7.63
CA MET A 123 10.83 -7.83 8.52
C MET A 123 11.02 -8.38 9.93
N ASP A 124 12.07 -7.95 10.60
CA ASP A 124 12.26 -8.17 12.02
C ASP A 124 11.36 -7.26 12.88
N GLU A 125 11.31 -7.50 14.18
CA GLU A 125 10.45 -6.73 15.09
C GLU A 125 10.84 -5.26 15.19
N GLU A 126 12.12 -4.93 15.08
CA GLU A 126 12.59 -3.55 15.13
C GLU A 126 12.10 -2.78 13.89
N THR A 127 12.26 -3.35 12.72
CA THR A 127 11.73 -2.79 11.47
C THR A 127 10.21 -2.59 11.56
N GLN A 128 9.47 -3.60 12.05
CA GLN A 128 8.00 -3.51 12.15
C GLN A 128 7.54 -2.36 13.06
N ARG A 129 8.30 -2.01 14.10
CA ARG A 129 7.97 -0.86 14.99
C ARG A 129 8.06 0.49 14.27
N HIS A 130 8.92 0.60 13.27
CA HIS A 130 9.27 1.86 12.62
C HIS A 130 8.76 2.03 11.20
N ILE A 131 8.23 0.97 10.57
CA ILE A 131 7.84 1.02 9.13
C ILE A 131 6.80 2.08 8.78
N PHE A 132 6.02 2.54 9.76
CA PHE A 132 5.04 3.61 9.57
C PHE A 132 5.60 5.00 9.87
N ASP A 133 6.86 5.12 10.32
CA ASP A 133 7.50 6.40 10.56
C ASP A 133 7.90 7.04 9.24
N LYS A 134 7.77 8.38 9.16
CA LYS A 134 8.12 9.13 7.96
C LYS A 134 9.60 8.96 7.63
N PHE A 135 9.90 8.76 6.35
CA PHE A 135 11.26 8.60 5.83
C PHE A 135 12.00 7.36 6.34
N TYR A 136 11.34 6.51 7.15
CA TYR A 136 11.96 5.28 7.60
C TYR A 136 12.16 4.31 6.43
N ARG A 137 13.34 3.72 6.39
CA ARG A 137 13.73 2.70 5.42
C ARG A 137 14.48 1.62 6.18
N ALA A 138 14.04 0.38 6.12
CA ALA A 138 14.83 -0.75 6.60
C ALA A 138 16.18 -0.81 5.86
N ALA A 139 17.24 -1.28 6.55
CA ALA A 139 18.60 -1.34 6.04
C ALA A 139 18.69 -2.05 4.65
N PRO A 140 19.80 -1.91 3.91
CA PRO A 140 19.83 -1.78 2.46
C PRO A 140 19.20 -2.97 1.74
N TYR A 141 18.03 -2.73 1.17
CA TYR A 141 17.47 -3.57 0.13
C TYR A 141 17.99 -3.06 -1.23
N PRO A 142 18.37 -3.92 -2.17
CA PRO A 142 18.99 -3.50 -3.43
C PRO A 142 18.13 -2.58 -4.31
N ASP A 143 16.82 -2.53 -4.05
CA ASP A 143 15.90 -1.64 -4.77
C ASP A 143 15.73 -0.31 -4.02
N ASP A 144 16.51 0.68 -4.41
CA ASP A 144 16.57 2.02 -3.78
C ASP A 144 15.41 2.96 -4.19
N ARG A 145 14.35 2.46 -4.85
CA ARG A 145 13.27 3.27 -5.43
C ARG A 145 12.25 3.84 -4.45
N GLY A 146 12.28 3.53 -3.16
CA GLY A 146 11.31 4.06 -2.17
C GLY A 146 11.82 5.28 -1.41
N ASN A 147 10.92 6.20 -1.10
CA ASN A 147 11.19 7.41 -0.33
C ASN A 147 10.84 7.31 1.18
N GLY A 148 10.33 6.16 1.65
CA GLY A 148 9.96 5.94 3.05
C GLY A 148 8.68 6.69 3.49
N LEU A 149 7.84 7.14 2.55
CA LEU A 149 6.60 7.87 2.85
C LEU A 149 5.34 7.04 2.65
N GLY A 150 5.35 6.00 1.82
CA GLY A 150 4.15 5.26 1.45
C GLY A 150 3.38 4.67 2.63
N LEU A 151 4.07 4.03 3.58
CA LEU A 151 3.41 3.45 4.76
C LEU A 151 2.95 4.50 5.77
N SER A 152 3.63 5.65 5.89
CA SER A 152 3.16 6.77 6.71
C SER A 152 1.88 7.38 6.14
N ILE A 153 1.75 7.46 4.80
CA ILE A 153 0.51 7.83 4.10
C ILE A 153 -0.59 6.81 4.42
N VAL A 154 -0.31 5.51 4.31
CA VAL A 154 -1.28 4.45 4.65
C VAL A 154 -1.82 4.65 6.07
N ARG A 155 -0.93 4.78 7.07
CA ARG A 155 -1.34 4.98 8.46
C ARG A 155 -2.19 6.23 8.64
N ARG A 156 -1.81 7.34 8.00
CA ARG A 156 -2.56 8.60 8.11
C ARG A 156 -3.94 8.49 7.47
N VAL A 157 -4.05 7.96 6.26
CA VAL A 157 -5.33 7.79 5.56
C VAL A 157 -6.25 6.83 6.31
N VAL A 158 -5.74 5.70 6.78
CA VAL A 158 -6.51 4.75 7.59
C VAL A 158 -7.05 5.41 8.85
N THR A 159 -6.23 6.24 9.54
CA THR A 159 -6.67 7.00 10.72
C THR A 159 -7.76 8.02 10.37
N LEU A 160 -7.64 8.75 9.25
CA LEU A 160 -8.66 9.67 8.76
C LEU A 160 -10.00 8.97 8.45
N CYS A 161 -9.94 7.72 8.00
CA CYS A 161 -11.12 6.89 7.77
C CYS A 161 -11.68 6.26 9.05
N GLY A 162 -11.10 6.54 10.23
CA GLY A 162 -11.52 5.94 11.50
C GLY A 162 -11.13 4.46 11.65
N GLY A 163 -10.22 3.98 10.82
CA GLY A 163 -9.77 2.59 10.79
C GLY A 163 -8.47 2.33 11.55
N ARG A 164 -7.95 1.13 11.36
CA ARG A 164 -6.66 0.69 11.91
C ARG A 164 -5.88 -0.13 10.89
N VAL A 165 -4.56 -0.06 10.96
CA VAL A 165 -3.65 -0.89 10.16
C VAL A 165 -2.73 -1.67 11.10
N ALA A 166 -2.54 -2.94 10.79
CA ALA A 166 -1.62 -3.83 11.49
C ALA A 166 -0.69 -4.52 10.48
N VAL A 167 0.46 -4.97 10.97
CA VAL A 167 1.42 -5.75 10.19
C VAL A 167 1.83 -7.00 10.98
N PHE A 168 1.93 -8.09 10.27
CA PHE A 168 2.57 -9.31 10.74
C PHE A 168 3.64 -9.72 9.74
N SER A 169 4.87 -9.88 10.18
CA SER A 169 5.98 -10.23 9.31
C SER A 169 7.04 -11.04 10.07
N ARG A 170 7.77 -11.86 9.33
CA ARG A 170 8.95 -12.56 9.82
C ARG A 170 10.02 -12.56 8.73
N PRO A 171 11.32 -12.35 9.08
CA PRO A 171 12.40 -12.45 8.12
C PRO A 171 12.33 -13.75 7.32
N GLY A 172 12.39 -13.65 5.99
CA GLY A 172 12.33 -14.76 5.05
C GLY A 172 10.94 -15.35 4.80
N ASN A 173 9.89 -14.90 5.48
CA ASN A 173 8.53 -15.44 5.36
C ASN A 173 7.49 -14.42 4.87
N GLY A 174 7.95 -13.29 4.32
CA GLY A 174 7.08 -12.24 3.82
C GLY A 174 6.39 -11.42 4.90
N SER A 175 5.38 -10.68 4.46
CA SER A 175 4.61 -9.77 5.32
C SER A 175 3.12 -9.85 4.99
N THR A 176 2.29 -9.59 5.99
CA THR A 176 0.85 -9.40 5.85
C THR A 176 0.48 -8.06 6.47
N PHE A 177 -0.03 -7.15 5.65
CA PHE A 177 -0.64 -5.91 6.11
C PHE A 177 -2.14 -6.08 6.15
N THR A 178 -2.75 -5.77 7.29
CA THR A 178 -4.20 -5.85 7.50
C THR A 178 -4.74 -4.47 7.82
N VAL A 179 -5.63 -3.98 6.97
CA VAL A 179 -6.36 -2.71 7.15
C VAL A 179 -7.80 -3.04 7.51
N THR A 180 -8.28 -2.47 8.60
CA THR A 180 -9.68 -2.55 9.01
C THR A 180 -10.28 -1.15 8.97
N LEU A 181 -11.36 -0.99 8.23
CA LEU A 181 -12.12 0.25 8.13
C LEU A 181 -13.51 0.05 8.71
N PRO A 182 -14.10 1.05 9.39
CA PRO A 182 -15.49 0.96 9.80
C PRO A 182 -16.37 0.81 8.56
N ALA A 183 -17.25 -0.18 8.56
CA ALA A 183 -18.33 -0.23 7.56
C ALA A 183 -19.20 1.01 7.76
N ALA A 184 -19.82 1.51 6.69
CA ALA A 184 -20.77 2.60 6.81
C ALA A 184 -21.80 2.23 7.87
N GLY A 185 -21.84 3.01 8.95
CA GLY A 185 -22.98 2.94 9.86
C GLY A 185 -24.24 3.34 9.08
N ASP A 186 -25.30 2.61 9.32
CA ASP A 186 -26.66 2.94 8.86
C ASP A 186 -27.02 4.38 9.21
#